data_0f4926f74e6ba4e005efb84757ca92ce
#
_entry.id   0f4926f74e6ba4e005efb84757ca92ce
#
_cell.length_a   1.000
_cell.length_b   1.000
_cell.length_c   1.000
_cell.angle_alpha   90.00
_cell.angle_beta   90.00
_cell.angle_gamma   90.00
#
_symmetry.space_group_name_H-M   'P 1'
#
loop_
_entity.id
_entity.type
_entity.pdbx_description
1 polymer ?
#
loop_
_entity_poly.entity_id
_entity_poly.type
_entity_poly.pdbx_seq_one_letter_code
_entity_poly.pdbx_strand_id
1 'polypeptide(L)'
;IPMKRILRIALGTLLLSAGACSHRTPEPETAAADEPHNILYGINADDYRTETAEIRSGETLGRILNSYGVPAAVIDRLDKAAAEVFPLRNIRAGNRYTVFIHEDSLHSPHPDYLVYEQDMTRYVVFALAGDSLCVHRGEKEFTLRRRKRTASIESSLWGAIMKEKLPYALAAELEDIYQWTVDFFGIQKGDRFTVIYDERFVDDSVSVGIGRIWGAKFEQGGKEYYAIPFRQNEKIRYWEYDGASLRKQMLKAPLKYSRISSRFTYARKHPIYKVYRPHTGVDYAAPKGTPVHAVADGTVIFKGWGGGGGNTLKIKHAGNLVTGYLHLSGYAKGIRQGVRVSQGQLIGYV
;
A
#
# COMPACT_ATOMS: atom_id res chain seq x y z
N ILE A 1 -32.01 -47.89 -27.69
CA ILE A 1 -31.94 -49.16 -28.41
C ILE A 1 -30.47 -49.54 -28.54
N PRO A 2 -30.13 -50.78 -28.25
CA PRO A 2 -28.90 -51.14 -27.55
C PRO A 2 -27.84 -51.81 -28.46
N MET A 3 -26.66 -52.03 -27.94
CA MET A 3 -26.11 -53.40 -28.01
C MET A 3 -24.76 -53.55 -27.30
N LYS A 4 -24.78 -54.50 -26.37
CA LYS A 4 -23.62 -55.14 -25.73
C LYS A 4 -22.77 -55.91 -26.79
N ARG A 5 -21.45 -55.90 -26.57
CA ARG A 5 -20.64 -57.07 -26.95
C ARG A 5 -19.61 -57.37 -25.87
N ILE A 6 -19.86 -58.49 -25.23
CA ILE A 6 -18.96 -59.27 -24.39
C ILE A 6 -18.06 -60.08 -25.31
N LEU A 7 -16.74 -60.10 -25.05
CA LEU A 7 -15.89 -61.14 -25.56
C LEU A 7 -15.00 -61.70 -24.45
N ARG A 8 -15.31 -62.91 -24.03
CA ARG A 8 -14.48 -63.80 -23.22
C ARG A 8 -13.63 -64.65 -24.19
N ILE A 9 -12.38 -64.87 -23.82
CA ILE A 9 -11.53 -66.04 -24.20
C ILE A 9 -10.26 -65.87 -23.38
N ALA A 10 -9.79 -66.68 -22.61
CA ALA A 10 -9.61 -68.05 -22.31
C ALA A 10 -8.22 -68.22 -21.69
N LEU A 11 -8.21 -68.93 -20.69
CA LEU A 11 -7.21 -69.54 -19.81
C LEU A 11 -6.00 -70.12 -20.59
N GLY A 12 -4.80 -69.82 -20.09
CA GLY A 12 -3.56 -70.49 -20.47
C GLY A 12 -2.62 -70.53 -19.28
N THR A 13 -2.71 -71.54 -18.48
CA THR A 13 -1.79 -71.95 -17.43
C THR A 13 -0.46 -72.37 -18.01
N LEU A 14 0.63 -71.72 -17.60
CA LEU A 14 1.97 -72.31 -17.76
C LEU A 14 2.71 -72.12 -16.42
N LEU A 15 2.89 -73.26 -15.74
CA LEU A 15 3.79 -73.41 -14.60
C LEU A 15 5.23 -73.47 -15.10
N LEU A 16 6.09 -72.60 -14.59
CA LEU A 16 7.54 -72.87 -14.59
C LEU A 16 8.18 -72.26 -13.30
N SER A 17 8.85 -73.17 -12.69
CA SER A 17 9.61 -73.27 -11.47
C SER A 17 10.50 -72.12 -11.10
N ALA A 18 10.46 -71.74 -9.83
CA ALA A 18 11.48 -71.46 -8.85
C ALA A 18 12.84 -70.87 -9.30
N GLY A 19 13.05 -69.64 -8.91
CA GLY A 19 14.34 -69.02 -8.75
C GLY A 19 14.23 -67.93 -7.67
N ALA A 20 14.49 -68.24 -6.45
CA ALA A 20 14.54 -67.29 -5.32
C ALA A 20 15.79 -66.42 -5.46
N CYS A 21 15.64 -65.23 -6.05
CA CYS A 21 16.58 -64.15 -5.82
C CYS A 21 15.88 -63.10 -4.93
N SER A 22 16.27 -63.04 -3.69
CA SER A 22 15.89 -62.00 -2.76
C SER A 22 16.49 -60.66 -3.20
N HIS A 23 15.77 -59.92 -4.04
CA HIS A 23 16.01 -58.50 -4.17
C HIS A 23 15.43 -57.83 -2.93
N ARG A 24 16.30 -57.47 -1.98
CA ARG A 24 16.02 -56.40 -1.02
C ARG A 24 15.78 -55.14 -1.82
N THR A 25 14.55 -54.70 -1.95
CA THR A 25 14.22 -53.33 -2.26
C THR A 25 14.92 -52.45 -1.22
N PRO A 26 15.73 -51.47 -1.61
CA PRO A 26 16.20 -50.47 -0.61
C PRO A 26 14.94 -49.79 -0.08
N GLU A 27 14.76 -49.84 1.23
CA GLU A 27 13.85 -48.95 1.94
C GLU A 27 14.15 -47.51 1.49
N PRO A 28 13.15 -46.69 1.14
CA PRO A 28 13.41 -45.29 0.89
C PRO A 28 14.04 -44.76 2.18
N GLU A 29 15.29 -44.31 2.07
CA GLU A 29 15.97 -43.49 3.06
C GLU A 29 15.02 -42.37 3.38
N THR A 30 14.41 -42.39 4.56
CA THR A 30 13.64 -41.28 5.11
C THR A 30 14.61 -40.11 5.14
N ALA A 31 14.44 -39.20 4.18
CA ALA A 31 15.07 -37.90 4.26
C ALA A 31 14.74 -37.38 5.65
N ALA A 32 15.77 -37.17 6.47
CA ALA A 32 15.63 -36.53 7.75
C ALA A 32 14.85 -35.25 7.50
N ALA A 33 13.69 -35.12 8.15
CA ALA A 33 12.95 -33.90 8.12
C ALA A 33 13.90 -32.83 8.67
N ASP A 34 14.26 -31.84 7.84
CA ASP A 34 15.01 -30.69 8.29
C ASP A 34 14.30 -30.13 9.53
N GLU A 35 14.99 -30.12 10.67
CA GLU A 35 14.46 -29.48 11.86
C GLU A 35 14.17 -28.00 11.51
N PRO A 36 13.07 -27.45 12.02
CA PRO A 36 12.69 -26.08 11.70
C PRO A 36 13.78 -25.12 12.20
N HIS A 37 14.60 -24.63 11.28
CA HIS A 37 15.61 -23.61 11.59
C HIS A 37 14.94 -22.28 11.94
N ASN A 38 15.51 -21.58 12.94
CA ASN A 38 15.09 -20.24 13.30
C ASN A 38 15.64 -19.22 12.30
N ILE A 39 14.91 -18.98 11.22
CA ILE A 39 15.32 -18.04 10.16
C ILE A 39 14.88 -16.62 10.52
N LEU A 40 15.84 -15.74 10.82
CA LEU A 40 15.62 -14.32 11.05
C LEU A 40 16.25 -13.51 9.92
N TYR A 41 15.46 -12.69 9.22
CA TYR A 41 15.92 -11.84 8.10
C TYR A 41 16.62 -12.61 6.96
N GLY A 42 16.26 -13.89 6.78
CA GLY A 42 16.90 -14.79 5.81
C GLY A 42 18.23 -15.40 6.27
N ILE A 43 18.60 -15.20 7.54
CA ILE A 43 19.81 -15.74 8.19
C ILE A 43 19.38 -16.86 9.15
N ASN A 44 20.09 -17.99 9.14
CA ASN A 44 19.88 -19.03 10.13
C ASN A 44 20.40 -18.55 11.49
N ALA A 45 19.49 -18.13 12.37
CA ALA A 45 19.84 -17.56 13.67
C ALA A 45 20.37 -18.58 14.66
N ASP A 46 20.17 -19.89 14.42
CA ASP A 46 20.66 -20.96 15.29
C ASP A 46 22.19 -21.02 15.32
N ASP A 47 22.84 -20.47 14.29
CA ASP A 47 24.30 -20.44 14.17
C ASP A 47 24.96 -19.23 14.88
N TYR A 48 24.14 -18.36 15.49
CA TYR A 48 24.59 -17.06 16.00
C TYR A 48 24.02 -16.74 17.39
N ARG A 49 24.82 -16.04 18.19
CA ARG A 49 24.26 -15.25 19.29
C ARG A 49 23.73 -13.92 18.73
N THR A 50 22.46 -13.63 18.96
CA THR A 50 21.82 -12.41 18.46
C THR A 50 21.64 -11.37 19.56
N GLU A 51 22.01 -10.12 19.26
CA GLU A 51 21.76 -8.97 20.13
C GLU A 51 20.92 -7.93 19.40
N THR A 52 19.79 -7.55 20.00
CA THR A 52 18.89 -6.54 19.44
C THR A 52 18.87 -5.29 20.31
N ALA A 53 18.99 -4.12 19.70
CA ALA A 53 18.93 -2.83 20.37
C ALA A 53 18.26 -1.76 19.48
N GLU A 54 18.00 -0.58 20.07
CA GLU A 54 17.48 0.58 19.35
C GLU A 54 18.59 1.61 19.17
N ILE A 55 18.60 2.27 18.01
CA ILE A 55 19.52 3.36 17.70
C ILE A 55 19.19 4.59 18.56
N ARG A 56 20.17 5.06 19.30
CA ARG A 56 20.03 6.24 20.16
C ARG A 56 20.20 7.53 19.36
N SER A 57 19.70 8.61 19.91
CA SER A 57 19.89 9.94 19.31
C SER A 57 21.39 10.31 19.21
N GLY A 58 21.84 10.70 18.02
CA GLY A 58 23.23 11.01 17.72
C GLY A 58 24.15 9.79 17.51
N GLU A 59 23.64 8.58 17.58
CA GLU A 59 24.39 7.36 17.31
C GLU A 59 24.53 7.14 15.80
N THR A 60 25.67 6.58 15.39
CA THR A 60 25.97 6.25 13.98
C THR A 60 26.23 4.79 13.84
N LEU A 61 25.92 4.22 12.65
CA LEU A 61 26.17 2.81 12.40
C LEU A 61 27.65 2.44 12.59
N GLY A 62 28.57 3.34 12.20
CA GLY A 62 29.99 3.14 12.44
C GLY A 62 30.37 3.03 13.91
N ARG A 63 29.74 3.83 14.80
CA ARG A 63 29.95 3.69 16.25
C ARG A 63 29.40 2.39 16.80
N ILE A 64 28.22 1.99 16.33
CA ILE A 64 27.62 0.71 16.70
C ILE A 64 28.56 -0.44 16.30
N LEU A 65 28.98 -0.50 15.05
CA LEU A 65 29.88 -1.52 14.55
C LEU A 65 31.23 -1.55 15.30
N ASN A 66 31.79 -0.38 15.58
CA ASN A 66 33.03 -0.26 16.35
C ASN A 66 32.87 -0.81 17.80
N SER A 67 31.72 -0.66 18.44
CA SER A 67 31.46 -1.22 19.76
C SER A 67 31.41 -2.76 19.79
N TYR A 68 31.16 -3.37 18.64
CA TYR A 68 31.25 -4.82 18.41
C TYR A 68 32.61 -5.27 17.88
N GLY A 69 33.62 -4.38 17.90
CA GLY A 69 34.99 -4.73 17.52
C GLY A 69 35.25 -4.70 15.99
N VAL A 70 34.32 -4.22 15.16
CA VAL A 70 34.53 -4.12 13.72
C VAL A 70 35.58 -3.05 13.43
N PRO A 71 36.70 -3.37 12.75
CA PRO A 71 37.77 -2.43 12.44
C PRO A 71 37.31 -1.24 11.57
N ALA A 72 37.87 -0.07 11.80
CA ALA A 72 37.52 1.13 11.02
C ALA A 72 37.72 0.96 9.50
N ALA A 73 38.72 0.19 9.06
CA ALA A 73 38.92 -0.12 7.66
C ALA A 73 37.78 -0.96 7.05
N VAL A 74 37.17 -1.86 7.84
CA VAL A 74 35.99 -2.64 7.41
C VAL A 74 34.79 -1.72 7.31
N ILE A 75 34.59 -0.83 8.27
CA ILE A 75 33.49 0.16 8.27
C ILE A 75 33.57 1.09 7.05
N ASP A 76 34.77 1.57 6.68
CA ASP A 76 34.98 2.40 5.47
C ASP A 76 34.65 1.64 4.18
N ARG A 77 35.05 0.36 4.09
CA ARG A 77 34.68 -0.50 2.96
C ARG A 77 33.18 -0.75 2.91
N LEU A 78 32.56 -0.96 4.06
CA LEU A 78 31.11 -1.16 4.17
C LEU A 78 30.34 0.07 3.74
N ASP A 79 30.77 1.28 4.14
CA ASP A 79 30.11 2.54 3.74
C ASP A 79 30.13 2.71 2.21
N LYS A 80 31.25 2.37 1.57
CA LYS A 80 31.37 2.37 0.10
C LYS A 80 30.45 1.34 -0.55
N ALA A 81 30.40 0.12 -0.04
CA ALA A 81 29.53 -0.95 -0.55
C ALA A 81 28.03 -0.61 -0.35
N ALA A 82 27.71 0.07 0.75
CA ALA A 82 26.33 0.47 1.09
C ALA A 82 25.83 1.69 0.30
N ALA A 83 26.69 2.47 -0.34
CA ALA A 83 26.37 3.80 -0.83
C ALA A 83 25.14 3.85 -1.76
N GLU A 84 24.99 2.86 -2.64
CA GLU A 84 23.87 2.80 -3.59
C GLU A 84 22.66 2.02 -3.05
N VAL A 85 22.86 1.11 -2.09
CA VAL A 85 21.79 0.30 -1.51
C VAL A 85 21.15 1.04 -0.33
N PHE A 86 21.94 1.35 0.68
CA PHE A 86 21.51 2.07 1.88
C PHE A 86 22.70 2.75 2.55
N PRO A 87 22.95 4.05 2.30
CA PRO A 87 24.03 4.80 2.93
C PRO A 87 23.96 4.73 4.46
N LEU A 88 25.08 4.43 5.13
CA LEU A 88 25.14 4.22 6.59
C LEU A 88 24.59 5.40 7.39
N ARG A 89 24.66 6.63 6.85
CA ARG A 89 24.10 7.86 7.47
C ARG A 89 22.57 7.91 7.50
N ASN A 90 21.87 7.02 6.79
CA ASN A 90 20.42 7.05 6.67
C ASN A 90 19.70 6.30 7.81
N ILE A 91 20.43 5.79 8.80
CA ILE A 91 19.82 5.23 9.99
C ILE A 91 19.08 6.32 10.79
N ARG A 92 18.08 5.91 11.54
CA ARG A 92 17.24 6.82 12.32
C ARG A 92 17.20 6.38 13.79
N ALA A 93 17.28 7.34 14.70
CA ALA A 93 17.08 7.10 16.11
C ALA A 93 15.68 6.51 16.36
N GLY A 94 15.58 5.55 17.27
CA GLY A 94 14.38 4.80 17.59
C GLY A 94 14.13 3.57 16.72
N ASN A 95 14.87 3.40 15.61
CA ASN A 95 14.79 2.18 14.82
C ASN A 95 15.65 1.08 15.46
N ARG A 96 15.21 -0.17 15.27
CA ARG A 96 15.90 -1.34 15.83
C ARG A 96 17.01 -1.84 14.91
N TYR A 97 18.00 -2.42 15.50
CA TYR A 97 19.00 -3.22 14.79
C TYR A 97 19.28 -4.53 15.55
N THR A 98 19.66 -5.56 14.84
CA THR A 98 20.06 -6.87 15.38
C THR A 98 21.45 -7.21 14.86
N VAL A 99 22.35 -7.58 15.76
CA VAL A 99 23.69 -8.05 15.42
C VAL A 99 23.72 -9.57 15.60
N PHE A 100 24.25 -10.27 14.60
CA PHE A 100 24.47 -11.71 14.59
C PHE A 100 25.95 -11.95 14.85
N ILE A 101 26.26 -12.51 16.00
CA ILE A 101 27.62 -12.70 16.49
C ILE A 101 27.97 -14.17 16.37
N HIS A 102 28.99 -14.47 15.62
CA HIS A 102 29.53 -15.81 15.52
C HIS A 102 30.39 -16.12 16.73
N GLU A 103 30.15 -17.27 17.37
CA GLU A 103 30.88 -17.76 18.53
C GLU A 103 31.42 -19.15 18.20
N ASP A 104 32.69 -19.24 17.93
CA ASP A 104 33.37 -20.52 17.82
C ASP A 104 34.45 -20.66 18.89
N SER A 105 34.89 -21.89 19.14
CA SER A 105 35.91 -22.19 20.18
C SER A 105 37.34 -21.77 19.80
N LEU A 106 37.56 -21.36 18.56
CA LEU A 106 38.89 -21.07 17.96
C LEU A 106 39.17 -19.58 17.82
N HIS A 107 38.11 -18.76 17.72
CA HIS A 107 38.22 -17.33 17.46
C HIS A 107 37.46 -16.52 18.52
N SER A 108 37.86 -15.26 18.69
CA SER A 108 37.08 -14.33 19.53
C SER A 108 35.73 -14.06 18.87
N PRO A 109 34.65 -13.91 19.65
CA PRO A 109 33.33 -13.56 19.11
C PRO A 109 33.39 -12.34 18.19
N HIS A 110 32.79 -12.44 17.01
CA HIS A 110 32.79 -11.38 16.02
C HIS A 110 31.46 -11.29 15.29
N PRO A 111 31.02 -10.08 14.90
CA PRO A 111 29.74 -9.91 14.19
C PRO A 111 29.91 -10.28 12.71
N ASP A 112 29.08 -11.20 12.24
CA ASP A 112 29.00 -11.57 10.83
C ASP A 112 27.94 -10.76 10.07
N TYR A 113 26.86 -10.39 10.77
CA TYR A 113 25.81 -9.57 10.18
C TYR A 113 25.34 -8.50 11.17
N LEU A 114 24.98 -7.34 10.60
CA LEU A 114 24.14 -6.37 11.28
C LEU A 114 22.89 -6.16 10.42
N VAL A 115 21.71 -6.29 11.00
CA VAL A 115 20.42 -6.04 10.33
C VAL A 115 19.81 -4.79 10.93
N TYR A 116 19.52 -3.80 10.10
CA TYR A 116 18.87 -2.55 10.47
C TYR A 116 17.41 -2.55 10.00
N GLU A 117 16.44 -2.43 10.89
CA GLU A 117 15.03 -2.31 10.57
C GLU A 117 14.70 -0.87 10.18
N GLN A 118 14.37 -0.65 8.89
CA GLN A 118 13.97 0.68 8.40
C GLN A 118 12.57 1.08 8.86
N ASP A 119 11.69 0.09 8.96
CA ASP A 119 10.33 0.18 9.48
C ASP A 119 9.84 -1.22 9.90
N MET A 120 8.54 -1.38 10.13
CA MET A 120 7.97 -2.64 10.61
C MET A 120 8.12 -3.82 9.63
N THR A 121 8.36 -3.56 8.35
CA THR A 121 8.42 -4.58 7.30
C THR A 121 9.76 -4.63 6.59
N ARG A 122 10.43 -3.50 6.41
CA ARG A 122 11.66 -3.40 5.60
C ARG A 122 12.89 -3.35 6.47
N TYR A 123 13.90 -4.07 6.04
CA TYR A 123 15.19 -4.10 6.71
C TYR A 123 16.36 -4.05 5.71
N VAL A 124 17.55 -3.80 6.23
CA VAL A 124 18.80 -3.83 5.50
C VAL A 124 19.76 -4.76 6.21
N VAL A 125 20.32 -5.71 5.49
CA VAL A 125 21.36 -6.61 5.98
C VAL A 125 22.72 -6.08 5.54
N PHE A 126 23.62 -5.92 6.49
CA PHE A 126 25.02 -5.63 6.30
C PHE A 126 25.81 -6.89 6.65
N ALA A 127 26.32 -7.60 5.63
CA ALA A 127 27.22 -8.72 5.83
C ALA A 127 28.64 -8.20 6.08
N LEU A 128 29.21 -8.55 7.23
CA LEU A 128 30.49 -8.05 7.75
C LEU A 128 31.62 -9.06 7.61
N ALA A 129 31.28 -10.36 7.49
CA ALA A 129 32.22 -11.45 7.35
C ALA A 129 32.62 -11.69 5.87
N GLY A 130 33.85 -12.19 5.66
CA GLY A 130 34.36 -12.58 4.36
C GLY A 130 35.06 -11.46 3.59
N ASP A 131 35.60 -11.81 2.44
CA ASP A 131 36.38 -10.90 1.58
C ASP A 131 35.49 -9.87 0.85
N SER A 132 34.22 -10.19 0.63
CA SER A 132 33.25 -9.33 -0.05
C SER A 132 32.15 -8.91 0.92
N LEU A 133 32.23 -7.65 1.38
CA LEU A 133 31.16 -7.05 2.14
C LEU A 133 29.91 -6.89 1.24
N CYS A 134 28.77 -7.34 1.71
CA CYS A 134 27.52 -7.28 0.96
C CYS A 134 26.46 -6.51 1.73
N VAL A 135 25.71 -5.67 1.02
CA VAL A 135 24.59 -4.94 1.59
C VAL A 135 23.36 -5.18 0.72
N HIS A 136 22.28 -5.64 1.32
CA HIS A 136 21.02 -5.83 0.60
C HIS A 136 19.82 -5.43 1.44
N ARG A 137 18.71 -5.12 0.77
CA ARG A 137 17.43 -4.85 1.40
C ARG A 137 16.61 -6.12 1.41
N GLY A 138 15.82 -6.28 2.47
CA GLY A 138 14.84 -7.34 2.58
C GLY A 138 13.50 -6.82 3.12
N GLU A 139 12.49 -7.65 3.01
CA GLU A 139 11.18 -7.43 3.61
C GLU A 139 10.83 -8.64 4.48
N LYS A 140 10.27 -8.38 5.66
CA LYS A 140 9.77 -9.45 6.54
C LYS A 140 8.59 -10.12 5.87
N GLU A 141 8.51 -11.42 6.00
CA GLU A 141 7.32 -12.16 5.61
C GLU A 141 6.12 -11.70 6.43
N PHE A 142 4.96 -11.70 5.80
CA PHE A 142 3.72 -11.32 6.47
C PHE A 142 2.63 -12.35 6.20
N THR A 143 1.79 -12.56 7.18
CA THR A 143 0.57 -13.35 7.06
C THR A 143 -0.62 -12.44 6.69
N LEU A 144 -1.57 -12.98 5.93
CA LEU A 144 -2.81 -12.28 5.58
C LEU A 144 -3.96 -12.85 6.41
N ARG A 145 -4.66 -11.99 7.12
CA ARG A 145 -5.87 -12.37 7.86
C ARG A 145 -7.07 -11.59 7.35
N ARG A 146 -8.08 -12.30 6.87
CA ARG A 146 -9.31 -11.67 6.42
C ARG A 146 -10.09 -11.10 7.60
N ARG A 147 -10.48 -9.84 7.47
CA ARG A 147 -11.24 -9.09 8.47
C ARG A 147 -12.50 -8.52 7.85
N LYS A 148 -13.59 -8.55 8.64
CA LYS A 148 -14.79 -7.75 8.38
C LYS A 148 -14.91 -6.73 9.51
N ARG A 149 -15.04 -5.47 9.16
CA ARG A 149 -15.20 -4.36 10.12
C ARG A 149 -16.36 -3.49 9.71
N THR A 150 -17.10 -3.03 10.70
CA THR A 150 -18.18 -2.03 10.56
C THR A 150 -17.90 -0.93 11.55
N ALA A 151 -17.96 0.32 11.11
CA ALA A 151 -17.80 1.47 11.97
C ALA A 151 -18.87 2.52 11.68
N SER A 152 -19.40 3.14 12.74
CA SER A 152 -20.28 4.30 12.65
C SER A 152 -19.47 5.58 12.71
N ILE A 153 -19.84 6.55 11.89
CA ILE A 153 -19.15 7.83 11.79
C ILE A 153 -19.83 8.84 12.72
N GLU A 154 -19.02 9.53 13.52
CA GLU A 154 -19.49 10.61 14.41
C GLU A 154 -19.17 11.99 13.82
N SER A 155 -18.04 12.14 13.14
CA SER A 155 -17.60 13.42 12.56
C SER A 155 -16.94 13.26 11.20
N SER A 156 -16.10 12.24 11.00
CA SER A 156 -15.36 11.99 9.77
C SER A 156 -15.03 10.50 9.61
N LEU A 157 -14.73 10.07 8.38
CA LEU A 157 -14.24 8.72 8.11
C LEU A 157 -12.95 8.44 8.89
N TRP A 158 -12.01 9.38 8.88
CA TRP A 158 -10.77 9.28 9.64
C TRP A 158 -11.01 9.09 11.13
N GLY A 159 -11.90 9.90 11.72
CA GLY A 159 -12.25 9.79 13.13
C GLY A 159 -12.82 8.40 13.49
N ALA A 160 -13.64 7.82 12.61
CA ALA A 160 -14.19 6.47 12.80
C ALA A 160 -13.09 5.39 12.73
N ILE A 161 -12.16 5.50 11.77
CA ILE A 161 -10.99 4.60 11.63
C ILE A 161 -10.13 4.63 12.90
N MET A 162 -9.82 5.82 13.42
CA MET A 162 -9.03 5.99 14.63
C MET A 162 -9.72 5.42 15.87
N LYS A 163 -11.01 5.73 16.03
CA LYS A 163 -11.82 5.26 17.17
C LYS A 163 -11.87 3.73 17.24
N GLU A 164 -12.05 3.10 16.11
CA GLU A 164 -12.13 1.63 15.99
C GLU A 164 -10.76 0.95 15.89
N LYS A 165 -9.66 1.71 16.01
CA LYS A 165 -8.27 1.23 15.91
C LYS A 165 -8.01 0.43 14.64
N LEU A 166 -8.56 0.88 13.52
CA LEU A 166 -8.40 0.25 12.21
C LEU A 166 -7.10 0.74 11.53
N PRO A 167 -6.52 -0.04 10.60
CA PRO A 167 -5.36 0.40 9.84
C PRO A 167 -5.63 1.72 9.11
N TYR A 168 -4.73 2.69 9.25
CA TYR A 168 -4.87 4.04 8.65
C TYR A 168 -5.06 4.02 7.14
N ALA A 169 -4.37 3.10 6.47
CA ALA A 169 -4.47 2.92 5.03
C ALA A 169 -5.92 2.67 4.56
N LEU A 170 -6.78 2.13 5.43
CA LEU A 170 -8.17 1.83 5.11
C LEU A 170 -8.99 3.09 4.80
N ALA A 171 -8.69 4.22 5.45
CA ALA A 171 -9.37 5.49 5.16
C ALA A 171 -9.09 5.93 3.73
N ALA A 172 -7.81 5.92 3.31
CA ALA A 172 -7.41 6.32 1.96
C ALA A 172 -8.01 5.41 0.89
N GLU A 173 -8.01 4.08 1.13
CA GLU A 173 -8.60 3.13 0.20
C GLU A 173 -10.12 3.30 0.07
N LEU A 174 -10.85 3.49 1.17
CA LEU A 174 -12.29 3.74 1.13
C LEU A 174 -12.60 5.07 0.42
N GLU A 175 -11.80 6.11 0.65
CA GLU A 175 -11.96 7.37 -0.09
C GLU A 175 -11.69 7.17 -1.59
N ASP A 176 -10.67 6.43 -1.98
CA ASP A 176 -10.39 6.15 -3.39
C ASP A 176 -11.49 5.32 -4.05
N ILE A 177 -12.05 4.33 -3.35
CA ILE A 177 -13.16 3.52 -3.83
C ILE A 177 -14.42 4.37 -4.05
N TYR A 178 -14.76 5.20 -3.07
CA TYR A 178 -16.04 5.90 -3.03
C TYR A 178 -15.99 7.35 -3.48
N GLN A 179 -14.83 7.89 -3.88
CA GLN A 179 -14.66 9.30 -4.31
C GLN A 179 -15.66 9.76 -5.38
N TRP A 180 -16.29 8.83 -6.09
CA TRP A 180 -17.24 9.06 -7.17
C TRP A 180 -18.70 9.07 -6.72
N THR A 181 -18.98 8.42 -5.59
CA THR A 181 -20.36 8.11 -5.15
C THR A 181 -20.72 8.72 -3.82
N VAL A 182 -19.79 8.74 -2.87
CA VAL A 182 -19.99 9.27 -1.52
C VAL A 182 -19.53 10.73 -1.44
N ASP A 183 -20.33 11.58 -0.84
CA ASP A 183 -19.96 12.95 -0.51
C ASP A 183 -19.23 13.00 0.84
N PHE A 184 -17.92 12.81 0.84
CA PHE A 184 -17.11 12.83 2.05
C PHE A 184 -17.14 14.18 2.80
N PHE A 185 -17.56 15.28 2.15
CA PHE A 185 -17.76 16.57 2.78
C PHE A 185 -19.15 16.71 3.44
N GLY A 186 -20.08 15.86 3.05
CA GLY A 186 -21.43 15.80 3.57
C GLY A 186 -21.66 14.66 4.57
N ILE A 187 -20.60 14.02 5.04
CA ILE A 187 -20.70 12.97 6.07
C ILE A 187 -21.33 13.53 7.33
N GLN A 188 -22.29 12.79 7.89
CA GLN A 188 -23.02 13.15 9.10
C GLN A 188 -22.88 12.07 10.17
N LYS A 189 -23.16 12.46 11.40
CA LYS A 189 -23.27 11.51 12.50
C LYS A 189 -24.36 10.47 12.20
N GLY A 190 -24.00 9.20 12.32
CA GLY A 190 -24.86 8.06 12.02
C GLY A 190 -24.59 7.41 10.67
N ASP A 191 -23.90 8.07 9.75
CA ASP A 191 -23.35 7.40 8.58
C ASP A 191 -22.41 6.29 9.01
N ARG A 192 -22.29 5.24 8.20
CA ARG A 192 -21.46 4.08 8.55
C ARG A 192 -20.81 3.47 7.32
N PHE A 193 -19.76 2.69 7.56
CA PHE A 193 -19.21 1.81 6.54
C PHE A 193 -19.02 0.40 7.07
N THR A 194 -19.05 -0.56 6.16
CA THR A 194 -18.65 -1.95 6.37
C THR A 194 -17.63 -2.31 5.32
N VAL A 195 -16.53 -2.96 5.71
CA VAL A 195 -15.46 -3.37 4.77
C VAL A 195 -14.97 -4.77 5.08
N ILE A 196 -14.68 -5.53 4.03
CA ILE A 196 -14.03 -6.84 4.10
C ILE A 196 -12.67 -6.68 3.40
N TYR A 197 -11.59 -6.92 4.13
CA TYR A 197 -10.23 -6.72 3.65
C TYR A 197 -9.27 -7.76 4.24
N ASP A 198 -8.13 -7.94 3.61
CA ASP A 198 -7.03 -8.70 4.18
C ASP A 198 -6.11 -7.73 4.93
N GLU A 199 -5.84 -8.01 6.19
CA GLU A 199 -4.90 -7.30 7.05
C GLU A 199 -3.58 -8.04 7.07
N ARG A 200 -2.46 -7.32 6.95
CA ARG A 200 -1.10 -7.87 6.94
C ARG A 200 -0.54 -7.88 8.35
N PHE A 201 0.00 -9.01 8.76
CA PHE A 201 0.63 -9.18 10.07
C PHE A 201 2.07 -9.67 9.92
N VAL A 202 2.99 -9.02 10.59
CA VAL A 202 4.35 -9.49 10.82
C VAL A 202 4.39 -10.09 12.22
N ASP A 203 5.19 -11.15 12.41
CA ASP A 203 5.33 -11.89 13.67
C ASP A 203 3.96 -12.28 14.28
N ASP A 204 3.02 -12.61 13.41
CA ASP A 204 1.64 -13.03 13.70
C ASP A 204 0.81 -12.08 14.59
N SER A 205 1.36 -11.00 15.06
CA SER A 205 0.71 -10.11 16.02
C SER A 205 0.69 -8.64 15.61
N VAL A 206 1.67 -8.17 14.86
CA VAL A 206 1.82 -6.75 14.52
C VAL A 206 1.17 -6.44 13.18
N SER A 207 0.08 -5.65 13.20
CA SER A 207 -0.56 -5.18 11.97
C SER A 207 0.33 -4.14 11.27
N VAL A 208 0.72 -4.43 10.03
CA VAL A 208 1.61 -3.57 9.21
C VAL A 208 0.90 -2.95 8.01
N GLY A 209 -0.43 -3.05 7.97
CA GLY A 209 -1.24 -2.43 6.94
C GLY A 209 -2.30 -3.36 6.36
N ILE A 210 -2.81 -2.99 5.20
CA ILE A 210 -3.86 -3.74 4.53
C ILE A 210 -3.36 -4.35 3.22
N GLY A 211 -3.95 -5.48 2.88
CA GLY A 211 -3.83 -6.11 1.58
C GLY A 211 -5.00 -5.72 0.67
N ARG A 212 -5.64 -6.73 0.09
CA ARG A 212 -6.77 -6.54 -0.82
C ARG A 212 -8.06 -6.21 -0.07
N ILE A 213 -8.84 -5.25 -0.60
CA ILE A 213 -10.25 -5.06 -0.23
C ILE A 213 -11.10 -6.02 -1.06
N TRP A 214 -11.91 -6.83 -0.39
CA TRP A 214 -12.79 -7.86 -0.97
C TRP A 214 -14.21 -7.35 -1.16
N GLY A 215 -14.55 -6.23 -0.57
CA GLY A 215 -15.82 -5.56 -0.71
C GLY A 215 -16.01 -4.52 0.38
N ALA A 216 -16.81 -3.52 0.08
CA ALA A 216 -17.21 -2.53 1.05
C ALA A 216 -18.64 -2.07 0.81
N LYS A 217 -19.26 -1.55 1.86
CA LYS A 217 -20.55 -0.86 1.82
C LYS A 217 -20.41 0.45 2.59
N PHE A 218 -20.86 1.54 2.02
CA PHE A 218 -20.97 2.84 2.68
C PHE A 218 -22.43 3.26 2.78
N GLU A 219 -22.85 3.69 3.94
CA GLU A 219 -24.21 4.18 4.20
C GLU A 219 -24.13 5.67 4.53
N GLN A 220 -24.75 6.51 3.70
CA GLN A 220 -24.77 7.95 3.87
C GLN A 220 -26.17 8.51 3.66
N GLY A 221 -26.70 9.18 4.68
CA GLY A 221 -28.03 9.80 4.60
C GLY A 221 -29.15 8.80 4.30
N GLY A 222 -29.06 7.58 4.81
CA GLY A 222 -30.01 6.48 4.56
C GLY A 222 -29.86 5.79 3.21
N LYS A 223 -28.85 6.17 2.40
CA LYS A 223 -28.56 5.54 1.11
C LYS A 223 -27.35 4.63 1.21
N GLU A 224 -27.46 3.43 0.66
CA GLU A 224 -26.38 2.45 0.60
C GLU A 224 -25.63 2.53 -0.71
N TYR A 225 -24.30 2.39 -0.63
CA TYR A 225 -23.38 2.33 -1.76
C TYR A 225 -22.50 1.10 -1.59
N TYR A 226 -22.61 0.15 -2.50
CA TYR A 226 -21.82 -1.08 -2.48
C TYR A 226 -20.56 -0.90 -3.31
N ALA A 227 -19.49 -1.56 -2.92
CA ALA A 227 -18.23 -1.61 -3.66
C ALA A 227 -17.79 -3.07 -3.79
N ILE A 228 -18.15 -3.68 -4.90
CA ILE A 228 -17.83 -5.07 -5.22
C ILE A 228 -16.65 -5.06 -6.18
N PRO A 229 -15.44 -5.58 -5.78
CA PRO A 229 -14.27 -5.59 -6.64
C PRO A 229 -14.42 -6.63 -7.75
N PHE A 230 -14.19 -6.21 -8.98
CA PHE A 230 -14.11 -7.09 -10.12
C PHE A 230 -12.85 -6.78 -10.95
N ARG A 231 -12.10 -7.82 -11.37
CA ARG A 231 -10.91 -7.64 -12.20
C ARG A 231 -11.31 -7.60 -13.67
N GLN A 232 -11.03 -6.48 -14.33
CA GLN A 232 -11.24 -6.28 -15.76
C GLN A 232 -9.99 -5.66 -16.38
N ASN A 233 -9.47 -6.25 -17.45
CA ASN A 233 -8.26 -5.79 -18.13
C ASN A 233 -7.10 -5.52 -17.16
N GLU A 234 -6.77 -6.50 -16.33
CA GLU A 234 -5.71 -6.49 -15.30
C GLU A 234 -5.88 -5.45 -14.18
N LYS A 235 -6.94 -4.64 -14.21
CA LYS A 235 -7.26 -3.65 -13.18
C LYS A 235 -8.45 -4.10 -12.35
N ILE A 236 -8.33 -3.93 -11.03
CA ILE A 236 -9.47 -4.07 -10.12
C ILE A 236 -10.28 -2.79 -10.19
N ARG A 237 -11.58 -2.93 -10.46
CA ARG A 237 -12.56 -1.85 -10.41
C ARG A 237 -13.67 -2.26 -9.45
N TYR A 238 -14.39 -1.26 -8.95
CA TYR A 238 -15.48 -1.49 -8.02
C TYR A 238 -16.83 -1.19 -8.68
N TRP A 239 -17.81 -2.01 -8.35
CA TRP A 239 -19.13 -2.00 -8.95
C TRP A 239 -20.20 -2.00 -7.86
N GLU A 240 -21.32 -1.35 -8.13
CA GLU A 240 -22.52 -1.45 -7.29
C GLU A 240 -23.10 -2.88 -7.37
N TYR A 241 -23.97 -3.18 -6.46
CA TYR A 241 -24.63 -4.48 -6.37
C TYR A 241 -25.48 -4.80 -7.62
N ASP A 242 -26.03 -3.80 -8.32
CA ASP A 242 -26.77 -3.95 -9.58
C ASP A 242 -25.88 -4.02 -10.82
N GLY A 243 -24.57 -4.04 -10.65
CA GLY A 243 -23.58 -4.05 -11.73
C GLY A 243 -23.26 -2.67 -12.32
N ALA A 244 -23.82 -1.60 -11.78
CA ALA A 244 -23.44 -0.24 -12.18
C ALA A 244 -22.00 0.07 -11.70
N SER A 245 -21.23 0.76 -12.55
CA SER A 245 -19.88 1.19 -12.16
C SER A 245 -19.95 2.24 -11.06
N LEU A 246 -19.16 2.05 -9.99
CA LEU A 246 -18.93 3.10 -8.99
C LEU A 246 -18.25 4.33 -9.59
N ARG A 247 -17.51 4.16 -10.66
CA ARG A 247 -16.88 5.26 -11.39
C ARG A 247 -17.93 6.03 -12.18
N LYS A 248 -18.38 7.15 -11.63
CA LYS A 248 -19.36 8.04 -12.27
C LYS A 248 -18.70 8.95 -13.31
N GLN A 249 -19.54 9.59 -14.13
CA GLN A 249 -19.10 10.49 -15.18
C GLN A 249 -18.26 11.67 -14.65
N MET A 250 -18.51 12.11 -13.40
CA MET A 250 -17.76 13.18 -12.73
C MET A 250 -17.49 12.87 -11.26
N LEU A 251 -16.31 13.26 -10.78
CA LEU A 251 -15.99 13.29 -9.34
C LEU A 251 -16.91 14.27 -8.62
N LYS A 252 -17.27 13.96 -7.39
CA LYS A 252 -18.05 14.88 -6.54
C LYS A 252 -17.27 16.11 -6.11
N ALA A 253 -15.95 16.00 -5.98
CA ALA A 253 -15.05 17.09 -5.64
C ALA A 253 -13.70 16.95 -6.34
N PRO A 254 -13.04 18.07 -6.69
CA PRO A 254 -11.71 18.06 -7.31
C PRO A 254 -10.56 17.90 -6.30
N LEU A 255 -10.85 17.86 -5.02
CA LEU A 255 -9.91 17.87 -3.91
C LEU A 255 -10.23 16.75 -2.92
N LYS A 256 -9.18 16.21 -2.30
CA LYS A 256 -9.28 15.37 -1.11
C LYS A 256 -9.04 16.22 0.14
N TYR A 257 -9.63 15.85 1.28
CA TYR A 257 -9.39 16.46 2.60
C TYR A 257 -9.56 17.99 2.65
N SER A 258 -10.65 18.52 2.09
CA SER A 258 -10.95 19.93 2.12
C SER A 258 -12.29 20.23 2.78
N ARG A 259 -12.56 21.51 3.02
CA ARG A 259 -13.83 21.98 3.55
C ARG A 259 -14.52 22.87 2.52
N ILE A 260 -15.80 22.68 2.29
CA ILE A 260 -16.59 23.63 1.50
C ILE A 260 -16.77 24.88 2.34
N SER A 261 -16.16 25.99 1.89
CA SER A 261 -16.27 27.29 2.54
C SER A 261 -17.43 28.12 2.02
N SER A 262 -17.85 27.91 0.75
CA SER A 262 -19.02 28.53 0.15
C SER A 262 -19.66 27.62 -0.89
N ARG A 263 -20.98 27.47 -0.81
CA ARG A 263 -21.77 26.70 -1.78
C ARG A 263 -22.26 27.57 -2.92
N PHE A 264 -22.72 26.94 -4.00
CA PHE A 264 -23.44 27.59 -5.08
C PHE A 264 -24.69 28.31 -4.54
N THR A 265 -24.92 29.53 -5.01
CA THR A 265 -26.13 30.31 -4.71
C THR A 265 -26.40 31.34 -5.79
N TYR A 266 -27.65 31.60 -6.12
CA TYR A 266 -28.03 32.66 -7.04
C TYR A 266 -27.88 34.08 -6.47
N ALA A 267 -27.89 34.21 -5.13
CA ALA A 267 -27.78 35.49 -4.45
C ALA A 267 -27.08 35.34 -3.10
N ARG A 268 -25.88 35.91 -2.96
CA ARG A 268 -25.20 36.12 -1.68
C ARG A 268 -24.69 37.54 -1.55
N LYS A 269 -24.66 38.06 -0.35
CA LYS A 269 -24.03 39.34 -0.09
C LYS A 269 -22.52 39.20 -0.26
N HIS A 270 -21.96 39.93 -1.22
CA HIS A 270 -20.52 39.85 -1.49
C HIS A 270 -19.74 40.39 -0.27
N PRO A 271 -18.74 39.69 0.26
CA PRO A 271 -18.07 40.07 1.51
C PRO A 271 -17.37 41.45 1.44
N ILE A 272 -16.84 41.80 0.25
CA ILE A 272 -16.12 43.08 0.05
C ILE A 272 -17.08 44.15 -0.44
N TYR A 273 -17.80 43.92 -1.53
CA TYR A 273 -18.62 44.96 -2.19
C TYR A 273 -19.99 45.17 -1.54
N LYS A 274 -20.38 44.32 -0.55
CA LYS A 274 -21.67 44.39 0.18
C LYS A 274 -22.92 44.35 -0.68
N VAL A 275 -22.82 44.05 -2.00
CA VAL A 275 -23.94 43.87 -2.91
C VAL A 275 -24.28 42.41 -3.08
N TYR A 276 -25.53 42.12 -3.42
CA TYR A 276 -25.94 40.74 -3.70
C TYR A 276 -25.46 40.33 -5.10
N ARG A 277 -24.74 39.23 -5.15
CA ARG A 277 -24.26 38.63 -6.40
C ARG A 277 -24.41 37.12 -6.38
N PRO A 278 -24.62 36.48 -7.52
CA PRO A 278 -24.60 35.02 -7.59
C PRO A 278 -23.20 34.50 -7.33
N HIS A 279 -23.12 33.36 -6.67
CA HIS A 279 -21.92 32.55 -6.59
C HIS A 279 -22.13 31.28 -7.41
N THR A 280 -21.59 31.28 -8.63
CA THR A 280 -21.84 30.24 -9.64
C THR A 280 -20.89 29.03 -9.52
N GLY A 281 -20.24 28.87 -8.38
CA GLY A 281 -19.31 27.78 -8.09
C GLY A 281 -19.43 27.28 -6.66
N VAL A 282 -18.52 26.38 -6.31
CA VAL A 282 -18.31 25.89 -4.96
C VAL A 282 -16.90 26.25 -4.55
N ASP A 283 -16.75 26.93 -3.41
CA ASP A 283 -15.43 27.27 -2.86
C ASP A 283 -14.98 26.17 -1.90
N TYR A 284 -13.84 25.58 -2.19
CA TYR A 284 -13.15 24.61 -1.34
C TYR A 284 -12.01 25.31 -0.60
N ALA A 285 -11.99 25.22 0.71
CA ALA A 285 -10.87 25.69 1.53
C ALA A 285 -9.93 24.53 1.83
N ALA A 286 -8.69 24.67 1.38
CA ALA A 286 -7.61 23.70 1.62
C ALA A 286 -6.28 24.46 1.77
N PRO A 287 -5.25 23.87 2.42
CA PRO A 287 -3.92 24.44 2.49
C PRO A 287 -3.33 24.71 1.11
N LYS A 288 -2.53 25.77 1.00
CA LYS A 288 -1.79 26.07 -0.24
C LYS A 288 -0.91 24.87 -0.61
N GLY A 289 -0.92 24.49 -1.89
CA GLY A 289 -0.20 23.34 -2.40
C GLY A 289 -1.02 22.05 -2.42
N THR A 290 -2.24 22.03 -1.87
CA THR A 290 -3.12 20.86 -1.96
C THR A 290 -3.37 20.48 -3.43
N PRO A 291 -3.20 19.21 -3.82
CA PRO A 291 -3.42 18.74 -5.20
C PRO A 291 -4.87 18.93 -5.65
N VAL A 292 -5.04 19.45 -6.86
CA VAL A 292 -6.34 19.61 -7.55
C VAL A 292 -6.39 18.66 -8.71
N HIS A 293 -7.48 17.88 -8.81
CA HIS A 293 -7.65 16.83 -9.82
C HIS A 293 -8.79 17.16 -10.80
N ALA A 294 -8.66 16.71 -12.04
CA ALA A 294 -9.72 16.81 -13.02
C ALA A 294 -10.93 15.96 -12.58
N VAL A 295 -12.12 16.56 -12.51
CA VAL A 295 -13.35 15.85 -12.07
C VAL A 295 -13.88 14.87 -13.09
N ALA A 296 -13.47 14.96 -14.36
CA ALA A 296 -13.84 14.04 -15.45
C ALA A 296 -12.77 14.04 -16.55
N ASP A 297 -12.83 13.03 -17.42
CA ASP A 297 -12.05 13.01 -18.66
C ASP A 297 -12.42 14.22 -19.52
N GLY A 298 -11.43 14.87 -20.15
CA GLY A 298 -11.71 16.03 -20.98
C GLY A 298 -10.50 16.60 -21.66
N THR A 299 -10.68 17.76 -22.29
CA THR A 299 -9.61 18.51 -22.96
C THR A 299 -9.51 19.89 -22.33
N VAL A 300 -8.31 20.30 -21.99
CA VAL A 300 -8.04 21.64 -21.47
C VAL A 300 -8.33 22.67 -22.56
N ILE A 301 -9.32 23.52 -22.35
CA ILE A 301 -9.70 24.58 -23.29
C ILE A 301 -9.19 25.96 -22.89
N PHE A 302 -8.77 26.13 -21.66
CA PHE A 302 -8.20 27.41 -21.19
C PHE A 302 -7.22 27.12 -20.04
N LYS A 303 -6.07 27.80 -20.07
CA LYS A 303 -5.09 27.87 -18.98
C LYS A 303 -4.49 29.26 -18.97
N GLY A 304 -4.64 30.00 -17.88
CA GLY A 304 -4.09 31.35 -17.79
C GLY A 304 -4.76 32.16 -16.69
N TRP A 305 -4.52 33.47 -16.73
CA TRP A 305 -5.15 34.43 -15.82
C TRP A 305 -6.59 34.71 -16.23
N GLY A 306 -7.54 34.36 -15.40
CA GLY A 306 -9.00 34.48 -15.63
C GLY A 306 -9.61 35.72 -14.94
N GLY A 307 -8.91 36.85 -14.86
CA GLY A 307 -9.39 38.07 -14.19
C GLY A 307 -9.65 37.79 -12.69
N GLY A 308 -10.88 38.02 -12.24
CA GLY A 308 -11.28 37.75 -10.84
C GLY A 308 -11.15 36.31 -10.41
N GLY A 309 -10.96 35.35 -11.33
CA GLY A 309 -10.70 33.96 -11.02
C GLY A 309 -9.22 33.61 -10.80
N GLY A 310 -8.31 34.58 -10.94
CA GLY A 310 -6.88 34.34 -10.80
C GLY A 310 -6.34 33.30 -11.79
N ASN A 311 -5.37 32.49 -11.38
CA ASN A 311 -4.93 31.37 -12.20
C ASN A 311 -6.09 30.38 -12.40
N THR A 312 -6.52 30.27 -13.63
CA THR A 312 -7.72 29.53 -14.03
C THR A 312 -7.38 28.44 -15.03
N LEU A 313 -7.98 27.27 -14.84
CA LEU A 313 -8.00 26.16 -15.80
C LEU A 313 -9.44 25.83 -16.15
N LYS A 314 -9.74 25.63 -17.45
CA LYS A 314 -11.05 25.16 -17.89
C LYS A 314 -10.89 23.89 -18.72
N ILE A 315 -11.72 22.89 -18.44
CA ILE A 315 -11.71 21.58 -19.09
C ILE A 315 -13.09 21.35 -19.72
N LYS A 316 -13.10 21.02 -21.01
CA LYS A 316 -14.31 20.60 -21.73
C LYS A 316 -14.40 19.08 -21.67
N HIS A 317 -15.55 18.59 -21.25
CA HIS A 317 -15.89 17.19 -21.11
C HIS A 317 -16.86 16.72 -22.18
N ALA A 318 -17.22 15.44 -22.15
CA ALA A 318 -18.30 14.90 -22.96
C ALA A 318 -19.64 15.64 -22.69
N GLY A 319 -20.54 15.66 -23.65
CA GLY A 319 -21.84 16.32 -23.51
C GLY A 319 -21.78 17.84 -23.39
N ASN A 320 -20.72 18.49 -23.92
CA ASN A 320 -20.47 19.92 -23.85
C ASN A 320 -20.37 20.53 -22.44
N LEU A 321 -20.18 19.70 -21.43
CA LEU A 321 -19.95 20.18 -20.09
C LEU A 321 -18.57 20.81 -19.97
N VAL A 322 -18.44 21.88 -19.19
CA VAL A 322 -17.18 22.56 -18.90
C VAL A 322 -17.03 22.73 -17.41
N THR A 323 -15.88 22.32 -16.88
CA THR A 323 -15.51 22.64 -15.50
C THR A 323 -14.44 23.70 -15.45
N GLY A 324 -14.54 24.61 -14.47
CA GLY A 324 -13.57 25.64 -14.18
C GLY A 324 -12.92 25.44 -12.83
N TYR A 325 -11.60 25.56 -12.79
CA TYR A 325 -10.77 25.50 -11.60
C TYR A 325 -10.10 26.86 -11.45
N LEU A 326 -10.50 27.61 -10.43
CA LEU A 326 -10.13 28.99 -10.23
C LEU A 326 -9.23 29.13 -9.01
N HIS A 327 -8.53 30.28 -8.92
CA HIS A 327 -7.65 30.62 -7.81
C HIS A 327 -6.54 29.58 -7.53
N LEU A 328 -6.08 28.87 -8.58
CA LEU A 328 -4.96 27.93 -8.44
C LEU A 328 -3.67 28.68 -8.06
N SER A 329 -2.88 28.11 -7.15
CA SER A 329 -1.52 28.62 -6.88
C SER A 329 -0.54 28.27 -8.00
N GLY A 330 -0.82 27.21 -8.74
CA GLY A 330 -0.02 26.75 -9.88
C GLY A 330 -0.69 25.62 -10.65
N TYR A 331 -0.11 25.29 -11.80
CA TYR A 331 -0.57 24.19 -12.66
C TYR A 331 0.38 23.00 -12.54
N ALA A 332 -0.14 21.79 -12.69
CA ALA A 332 0.69 20.59 -12.74
C ALA A 332 1.55 20.53 -14.01
N LYS A 333 2.66 19.82 -13.94
CA LYS A 333 3.59 19.63 -15.06
C LYS A 333 2.84 18.99 -16.25
N GLY A 334 3.07 19.52 -17.44
CA GLY A 334 2.46 19.01 -18.68
C GLY A 334 1.03 19.54 -18.98
N ILE A 335 0.39 20.24 -18.05
CA ILE A 335 -0.93 20.84 -18.29
C ILE A 335 -0.78 22.08 -19.16
N ARG A 336 -1.41 22.03 -20.35
CA ARG A 336 -1.47 23.13 -21.33
C ARG A 336 -2.77 23.05 -22.12
N GLN A 337 -3.16 24.15 -22.78
CA GLN A 337 -4.33 24.16 -23.66
C GLN A 337 -4.20 23.09 -24.75
N GLY A 338 -5.28 22.41 -25.06
CA GLY A 338 -5.35 21.30 -26.01
C GLY A 338 -4.99 19.93 -25.47
N VAL A 339 -4.39 19.84 -24.27
CA VAL A 339 -4.05 18.54 -23.67
C VAL A 339 -5.29 17.81 -23.18
N ARG A 340 -5.36 16.50 -23.46
CA ARG A 340 -6.33 15.60 -22.84
C ARG A 340 -5.91 15.27 -21.43
N VAL A 341 -6.86 15.28 -20.51
CA VAL A 341 -6.71 14.88 -19.12
C VAL A 341 -7.70 13.77 -18.80
N SER A 342 -7.28 12.87 -17.94
CA SER A 342 -8.15 11.82 -17.42
C SER A 342 -8.76 12.26 -16.09
N GLN A 343 -9.92 11.73 -15.79
CA GLN A 343 -10.58 11.90 -14.49
C GLN A 343 -9.64 11.44 -13.35
N GLY A 344 -9.50 12.26 -12.31
CA GLY A 344 -8.56 12.03 -11.22
C GLY A 344 -7.11 12.42 -11.53
N GLN A 345 -6.80 12.89 -12.74
CA GLN A 345 -5.47 13.40 -13.08
C GLN A 345 -5.18 14.69 -12.33
N LEU A 346 -3.96 14.80 -11.77
CA LEU A 346 -3.47 16.04 -11.18
C LEU A 346 -3.37 17.14 -12.23
N ILE A 347 -4.02 18.29 -12.00
CA ILE A 347 -4.09 19.41 -12.93
C ILE A 347 -3.55 20.71 -12.38
N GLY A 348 -3.43 20.84 -11.06
CA GLY A 348 -2.93 22.03 -10.39
C GLY A 348 -2.91 21.92 -8.90
N TYR A 349 -2.77 23.04 -8.23
CA TYR A 349 -2.64 23.13 -6.77
C TYR A 349 -3.44 24.32 -6.24
N VAL A 350 -3.95 24.18 -5.00
CA VAL A 350 -4.62 25.27 -4.25
C VAL A 350 -3.65 26.38 -3.89
#